data_b978a2ed5813a23e37b5196dfd5c355c
#
_entry.id   b978a2ed5813a23e37b5196dfd5c355c
#
_cell.length_a   1.000
_cell.length_b   1.000
_cell.length_c   1.000
_cell.angle_alpha   90.00
_cell.angle_beta   90.00
_cell.angle_gamma   90.00
#
_symmetry.space_group_name_H-M   'P 1'
#
loop_
_entity.id
_entity.type
_entity.pdbx_description
1 polymer ?
#
loop_
_entity_poly.entity_id
_entity_poly.type
_entity_poly.pdbx_seq_one_letter_code
_entity_poly.pdbx_strand_id
1 'polypeptide(L)'
;AAQGIEAVQLRTGGFCHLDAVMVTQGLGELKAADLDLVIIENVGNLVCPAEFDTGAHKNVMILSVPEGDDKPLKYPLMFSICDVLLVNKIDYLPLSDFDLEAMRKRVLALNPRIEIMEVSCKTGAGIDQWVGWLKKEVEGFKNLK
;
A
#
# COMPACT_ATOMS: atom_id res chain seq x y z
N ALA A 1 21.49 -1.80 -2.22
CA ALA A 1 20.57 -0.73 -1.86
C ALA A 1 21.31 0.39 -1.12
N ALA A 2 21.09 1.65 -1.52
CA ALA A 2 21.79 2.81 -0.96
C ALA A 2 21.52 3.04 0.54
N GLN A 3 20.52 2.39 1.10
CA GLN A 3 20.08 2.52 2.49
C GLN A 3 20.43 1.27 3.35
N GLY A 4 21.21 0.31 2.83
CA GLY A 4 21.54 -0.92 3.55
C GLY A 4 20.36 -1.89 3.71
N ILE A 5 19.23 -1.64 3.05
CA ILE A 5 18.08 -2.54 3.08
C ILE A 5 18.28 -3.63 2.02
N GLU A 6 18.09 -4.88 2.41
CA GLU A 6 18.09 -6.02 1.49
C GLU A 6 16.84 -5.95 0.59
N ALA A 7 17.03 -6.18 -0.71
CA ALA A 7 15.93 -6.12 -1.68
C ALA A 7 16.15 -7.15 -2.78
N VAL A 8 15.07 -7.82 -3.18
CA VAL A 8 15.02 -8.78 -4.28
C VAL A 8 14.06 -8.26 -5.34
N GLN A 9 14.48 -8.28 -6.61
CA GLN A 9 13.65 -7.89 -7.73
C GLN A 9 12.99 -9.11 -8.35
N LEU A 10 11.67 -9.18 -8.27
CA LEU A 10 10.87 -10.21 -8.92
C LEU A 10 10.60 -9.85 -10.39
N ARG A 11 10.75 -10.83 -11.29
CA ARG A 11 10.38 -10.68 -12.69
C ARG A 11 9.01 -11.30 -12.90
N THR A 12 8.04 -10.52 -13.34
CA THR A 12 6.67 -10.98 -13.57
C THR A 12 6.49 -11.75 -14.88
N GLY A 13 7.52 -11.79 -15.75
CA GLY A 13 7.38 -12.45 -17.05
C GLY A 13 6.36 -11.78 -17.99
N GLY A 14 6.01 -10.52 -17.74
CA GLY A 14 5.00 -9.77 -18.51
C GLY A 14 3.62 -9.72 -17.85
N PHE A 15 3.42 -10.36 -16.70
CA PHE A 15 2.19 -10.20 -15.92
C PHE A 15 2.10 -8.81 -15.28
N CYS A 16 0.88 -8.30 -15.17
CA CYS A 16 0.58 -6.98 -14.58
C CYS A 16 0.37 -7.02 -13.05
N HIS A 17 0.78 -8.11 -12.38
CA HIS A 17 0.65 -8.32 -10.94
C HIS A 17 1.73 -9.26 -10.42
N LEU A 18 1.90 -9.29 -9.11
CA LEU A 18 2.55 -10.36 -8.37
C LEU A 18 1.47 -11.26 -7.76
N ASP A 19 1.77 -12.56 -7.67
CA ASP A 19 0.98 -13.55 -6.95
C ASP A 19 1.78 -14.20 -5.80
N ALA A 20 1.11 -15.01 -4.99
CA ALA A 20 1.71 -15.67 -3.85
C ALA A 20 2.88 -16.62 -4.22
N VAL A 21 2.85 -17.20 -5.42
CA VAL A 21 3.95 -18.08 -5.89
C VAL A 21 5.21 -17.26 -6.16
N MET A 22 5.08 -16.14 -6.88
CA MET A 22 6.20 -15.23 -7.15
C MET A 22 6.77 -14.66 -5.84
N VAL A 23 5.89 -14.26 -4.91
CA VAL A 23 6.30 -13.74 -3.61
C VAL A 23 7.04 -14.80 -2.80
N THR A 24 6.56 -16.05 -2.77
CA THR A 24 7.23 -17.16 -2.07
C THR A 24 8.64 -17.41 -2.61
N GLN A 25 8.83 -17.31 -3.92
CA GLN A 25 10.17 -17.42 -4.54
C GLN A 25 11.08 -16.28 -4.07
N GLY A 26 10.59 -15.04 -4.07
CA GLY A 26 11.35 -13.89 -3.57
C GLY A 26 11.71 -13.97 -2.10
N LEU A 27 10.79 -14.46 -1.26
CA LEU A 27 11.06 -14.70 0.17
C LEU A 27 12.14 -15.75 0.40
N GLY A 28 12.25 -16.73 -0.51
CA GLY A 28 13.33 -17.73 -0.46
C GLY A 28 14.72 -17.15 -0.74
N GLU A 29 14.79 -16.06 -1.49
CA GLU A 29 16.05 -15.34 -1.77
C GLU A 29 16.43 -14.35 -0.63
N LEU A 30 15.43 -13.88 0.12
CA LEU A 30 15.63 -13.10 1.34
C LEU A 30 15.82 -14.02 2.54
N LYS A 31 16.62 -13.62 3.52
CA LYS A 31 16.64 -14.26 4.84
C LYS A 31 15.42 -13.81 5.65
N ALA A 32 14.23 -14.05 5.09
CA ALA A 32 12.98 -13.51 5.59
C ALA A 32 12.66 -13.91 7.04
N ALA A 33 13.18 -15.05 7.50
CA ALA A 33 12.99 -15.51 8.88
C ALA A 33 13.64 -14.57 9.94
N ASP A 34 14.65 -13.82 9.53
CA ASP A 34 15.39 -12.89 10.39
C ASP A 34 14.85 -11.45 10.32
N LEU A 35 13.81 -11.22 9.50
CA LEU A 35 13.23 -9.90 9.29
C LEU A 35 11.96 -9.69 10.10
N ASP A 36 11.81 -8.51 10.67
CA ASP A 36 10.59 -8.09 11.38
C ASP A 36 9.49 -7.67 10.41
N LEU A 37 9.85 -7.14 9.24
CA LEU A 37 8.94 -6.61 8.23
C LEU A 37 9.48 -6.88 6.83
N VAL A 38 8.64 -7.39 5.95
CA VAL A 38 8.89 -7.49 4.51
C VAL A 38 7.87 -6.63 3.79
N ILE A 39 8.33 -5.77 2.90
CA ILE A 39 7.48 -4.93 2.05
C ILE A 39 7.48 -5.52 0.63
N ILE A 40 6.28 -5.84 0.13
CA ILE A 40 6.07 -6.32 -1.23
C ILE A 40 5.59 -5.13 -2.06
N GLU A 41 6.41 -4.66 -3.00
CA GLU A 41 6.00 -3.67 -3.98
C GLU A 41 5.43 -4.37 -5.21
N ASN A 42 4.13 -4.22 -5.43
CA ASN A 42 3.44 -4.81 -6.57
C ASN A 42 3.55 -3.91 -7.81
N VAL A 43 3.15 -4.43 -8.98
CA VAL A 43 3.08 -3.65 -10.21
C VAL A 43 2.08 -2.50 -10.06
N GLY A 44 2.46 -1.30 -10.50
CA GLY A 44 1.68 -0.07 -10.31
C GLY A 44 0.44 0.00 -11.19
N ASN A 45 -0.62 -0.74 -10.82
CA ASN A 45 -1.97 -0.60 -11.41
C ASN A 45 -3.04 -0.93 -10.36
N LEU A 46 -4.30 -0.57 -10.63
CA LEU A 46 -5.41 -0.69 -9.68
C LEU A 46 -6.40 -1.82 -10.02
N VAL A 47 -6.07 -2.68 -10.98
CA VAL A 47 -6.93 -3.78 -11.45
C VAL A 47 -6.33 -5.11 -11.05
N CYS A 48 -5.32 -5.56 -11.76
CA CYS A 48 -4.76 -6.89 -11.55
C CYS A 48 -4.28 -7.16 -10.11
N PRO A 49 -3.54 -6.25 -9.44
CA PRO A 49 -3.14 -6.48 -8.04
C PRO A 49 -4.30 -6.64 -7.05
N ALA A 50 -5.50 -6.20 -7.41
CA ALA A 50 -6.68 -6.39 -6.58
C ALA A 50 -7.31 -7.78 -6.70
N GLU A 51 -6.99 -8.51 -7.77
CA GLU A 51 -7.57 -9.84 -8.06
C GLU A 51 -6.67 -11.00 -7.63
N PHE A 52 -5.38 -10.72 -7.38
CA PHE A 52 -4.38 -11.74 -7.08
C PHE A 52 -3.79 -11.55 -5.68
N ASP A 53 -3.97 -12.58 -4.84
CA ASP A 53 -3.42 -12.58 -3.50
C ASP A 53 -1.90 -12.80 -3.54
N THR A 54 -1.17 -11.95 -2.85
CA THR A 54 0.29 -12.05 -2.68
C THR A 54 0.70 -12.83 -1.42
N GLY A 55 -0.26 -13.19 -0.57
CA GLY A 55 -0.01 -13.77 0.75
C GLY A 55 0.43 -12.74 1.80
N ALA A 56 0.29 -11.45 1.53
CA ALA A 56 0.63 -10.40 2.48
C ALA A 56 -0.37 -10.34 3.64
N HIS A 57 0.11 -10.07 4.86
CA HIS A 57 -0.75 -9.92 6.04
C HIS A 57 -1.59 -8.64 6.00
N LYS A 58 -1.09 -7.61 5.32
CA LYS A 58 -1.72 -6.30 5.16
C LYS A 58 -1.56 -5.79 3.74
N ASN A 59 -2.63 -5.23 3.22
CA ASN A 59 -2.65 -4.60 1.90
C ASN A 59 -2.72 -3.09 2.06
N VAL A 60 -1.74 -2.42 1.47
CA VAL A 60 -1.62 -0.96 1.51
C VAL A 60 -1.70 -0.41 0.09
N MET A 61 -2.60 0.52 -0.11
CA MET A 61 -2.73 1.22 -1.38
C MET A 61 -2.21 2.65 -1.24
N ILE A 62 -1.54 3.13 -2.28
CA ILE A 62 -1.12 4.53 -2.39
C ILE A 62 -1.91 5.19 -3.52
N LEU A 63 -2.63 6.26 -3.19
CA LEU A 63 -3.29 7.14 -4.15
C LEU A 63 -2.64 8.52 -4.07
N SER A 64 -2.03 8.98 -5.16
CA SER A 64 -1.47 10.33 -5.19
C SER A 64 -2.51 11.36 -5.60
N VAL A 65 -2.52 12.54 -4.95
CA VAL A 65 -3.44 13.65 -5.27
C VAL A 65 -3.56 13.93 -6.77
N PRO A 66 -2.46 14.00 -7.57
CA PRO A 66 -2.57 14.24 -9.02
C PRO A 66 -3.31 13.15 -9.82
N GLU A 67 -3.58 11.99 -9.23
CA GLU A 67 -4.31 10.91 -9.91
C GLU A 67 -5.82 11.13 -9.95
N GLY A 68 -6.35 11.98 -9.08
CA GLY A 68 -7.76 12.32 -8.99
C GLY A 68 -8.53 11.53 -7.92
N ASP A 69 -9.57 12.19 -7.38
CA ASP A 69 -10.43 11.67 -6.30
C ASP A 69 -11.49 10.67 -6.77
N ASP A 70 -11.61 10.48 -8.09
CA ASP A 70 -12.58 9.57 -8.72
C ASP A 70 -12.11 8.11 -8.83
N LYS A 71 -10.88 7.81 -8.43
CA LYS A 71 -10.32 6.43 -8.48
C LYS A 71 -11.16 5.41 -7.73
N PRO A 72 -11.77 5.68 -6.56
CA PRO A 72 -12.65 4.72 -5.90
C PRO A 72 -13.88 4.33 -6.73
N LEU A 73 -14.37 5.23 -7.59
CA LEU A 73 -15.49 4.95 -8.49
C LEU A 73 -15.08 4.06 -9.67
N LYS A 74 -13.84 4.22 -10.15
CA LYS A 74 -13.31 3.49 -11.31
C LYS A 74 -12.76 2.10 -10.94
N TYR A 75 -12.21 1.96 -9.74
CA TYR A 75 -11.49 0.76 -9.28
C TYR A 75 -11.95 0.30 -7.89
N PRO A 76 -13.26 0.06 -7.69
CA PRO A 76 -13.83 -0.18 -6.35
C PRO A 76 -13.22 -1.40 -5.65
N LEU A 77 -12.83 -2.45 -6.37
CA LEU A 77 -12.28 -3.66 -5.79
C LEU A 77 -10.99 -3.36 -5.00
N MET A 78 -10.07 -2.58 -5.57
CA MET A 78 -8.81 -2.24 -4.90
C MET A 78 -9.05 -1.57 -3.55
N PHE A 79 -9.99 -0.63 -3.49
CA PHE A 79 -10.31 0.07 -2.23
C PHE A 79 -11.05 -0.80 -1.23
N SER A 80 -11.78 -1.83 -1.70
CA SER A 80 -12.54 -2.72 -0.81
C SER A 80 -11.66 -3.75 -0.09
N ILE A 81 -10.50 -4.10 -0.65
CA ILE A 81 -9.62 -5.16 -0.10
C ILE A 81 -8.44 -4.61 0.72
N CYS A 82 -8.14 -3.31 0.63
CA CYS A 82 -7.00 -2.74 1.35
C CYS A 82 -7.30 -2.48 2.82
N ASP A 83 -6.29 -2.67 3.67
CA ASP A 83 -6.33 -2.30 5.08
C ASP A 83 -6.05 -0.80 5.28
N VAL A 84 -5.17 -0.24 4.45
CA VAL A 84 -4.76 1.18 4.52
C VAL A 84 -4.76 1.80 3.14
N LEU A 85 -5.24 3.04 3.08
CA LEU A 85 -5.06 3.97 1.97
C LEU A 85 -4.14 5.11 2.39
N LEU A 86 -3.00 5.22 1.75
CA LEU A 86 -2.12 6.38 1.85
C LEU A 86 -2.46 7.38 0.74
N VAL A 87 -3.05 8.51 1.10
CA VAL A 87 -3.26 9.64 0.18
C VAL A 87 -1.97 10.44 0.15
N ASN A 88 -1.16 10.19 -0.88
CA ASN A 88 0.17 10.80 -0.99
C ASN A 88 0.15 12.09 -1.82
N LYS A 89 1.21 12.88 -1.66
CA LYS A 89 1.41 14.18 -2.28
C LYS A 89 0.35 15.20 -1.86
N ILE A 90 -0.03 15.21 -0.57
CA ILE A 90 -0.98 16.19 -0.02
C ILE A 90 -0.46 17.64 -0.14
N ASP A 91 0.83 17.83 -0.34
CA ASP A 91 1.43 19.11 -0.67
C ASP A 91 0.92 19.70 -2.02
N TYR A 92 0.30 18.87 -2.87
CA TYR A 92 -0.36 19.28 -4.11
C TYR A 92 -1.84 19.68 -3.94
N LEU A 93 -2.48 19.39 -2.81
CA LEU A 93 -3.91 19.72 -2.59
C LEU A 93 -4.24 21.17 -2.92
N PRO A 94 -3.46 22.19 -2.50
CA PRO A 94 -3.77 23.58 -2.81
C PRO A 94 -3.68 23.95 -4.30
N LEU A 95 -3.11 23.07 -5.13
CA LEU A 95 -2.88 23.27 -6.57
C LEU A 95 -3.75 22.35 -7.43
N SER A 96 -4.74 21.68 -6.84
CA SER A 96 -5.55 20.65 -7.51
C SER A 96 -7.04 20.81 -7.17
N ASP A 97 -7.88 20.23 -8.00
CA ASP A 97 -9.33 20.09 -7.76
C ASP A 97 -9.67 18.81 -6.99
N PHE A 98 -8.69 18.17 -6.35
CA PHE A 98 -8.89 16.95 -5.61
C PHE A 98 -9.77 17.19 -4.37
N ASP A 99 -10.96 16.60 -4.36
CA ASP A 99 -11.87 16.65 -3.23
C ASP A 99 -11.59 15.49 -2.26
N LEU A 100 -10.81 15.79 -1.21
CA LEU A 100 -10.40 14.82 -0.21
C LEU A 100 -11.60 14.23 0.56
N GLU A 101 -12.60 15.05 0.88
CA GLU A 101 -13.78 14.61 1.62
C GLU A 101 -14.69 13.72 0.76
N ALA A 102 -14.90 14.08 -0.51
CA ALA A 102 -15.62 13.24 -1.45
C ALA A 102 -14.93 11.90 -1.68
N MET A 103 -13.60 11.89 -1.84
CA MET A 103 -12.80 10.69 -1.96
C MET A 103 -12.94 9.82 -0.72
N ARG A 104 -12.75 10.39 0.48
CA ARG A 104 -12.87 9.69 1.77
C ARG A 104 -14.24 9.05 1.94
N LYS A 105 -15.32 9.77 1.63
CA LYS A 105 -16.70 9.27 1.68
C LYS A 105 -16.91 8.08 0.74
N ARG A 106 -16.39 8.14 -0.49
CA ARG A 106 -16.48 7.06 -1.48
C ARG A 106 -15.74 5.81 -0.99
N VAL A 107 -14.53 5.97 -0.47
CA VAL A 107 -13.70 4.87 0.05
C VAL A 107 -14.37 4.20 1.25
N LEU A 108 -14.87 4.97 2.23
CA LEU A 108 -15.53 4.43 3.41
C LEU A 108 -16.86 3.74 3.09
N ALA A 109 -17.53 4.13 2.00
CA ALA A 109 -18.71 3.42 1.51
C ALA A 109 -18.37 2.03 0.93
N LEU A 110 -17.17 1.85 0.36
CA LEU A 110 -16.67 0.58 -0.16
C LEU A 110 -16.09 -0.30 0.95
N ASN A 111 -15.34 0.32 1.87
CA ASN A 111 -14.63 -0.36 2.95
C ASN A 111 -14.67 0.47 4.24
N PRO A 112 -15.65 0.24 5.12
CA PRO A 112 -15.77 1.00 6.38
C PRO A 112 -14.61 0.78 7.37
N ARG A 113 -13.75 -0.22 7.14
CA ARG A 113 -12.66 -0.59 8.04
C ARG A 113 -11.30 -0.08 7.59
N ILE A 114 -11.21 0.49 6.39
CA ILE A 114 -9.94 0.98 5.85
C ILE A 114 -9.43 2.18 6.66
N GLU A 115 -8.16 2.16 7.00
CA GLU A 115 -7.51 3.33 7.58
C GLU A 115 -7.03 4.26 6.47
N ILE A 116 -7.39 5.55 6.54
CA ILE A 116 -7.02 6.54 5.52
C ILE A 116 -6.05 7.52 6.17
N MET A 117 -4.82 7.57 5.64
CA MET A 117 -3.76 8.44 6.09
C MET A 117 -3.33 9.40 4.99
N GLU A 118 -3.17 10.66 5.35
CA GLU A 118 -2.73 11.72 4.46
C GLU A 118 -1.23 11.92 4.63
N VAL A 119 -0.47 11.77 3.55
CA VAL A 119 1.00 11.83 3.61
C VAL A 119 1.61 12.67 2.49
N SER A 120 2.78 13.21 2.74
CA SER A 120 3.65 13.77 1.71
C SER A 120 5.07 13.26 1.91
N CYS A 121 5.53 12.39 1.03
CA CYS A 121 6.92 11.93 1.04
C CYS A 121 7.92 13.08 0.75
N LYS A 122 7.45 14.18 0.15
CA LYS A 122 8.28 15.35 -0.15
C LYS A 122 8.55 16.19 1.09
N THR A 123 7.53 16.42 1.91
CA THR A 123 7.61 17.29 3.09
C THR A 123 7.79 16.52 4.39
N GLY A 124 7.55 15.22 4.40
CA GLY A 124 7.52 14.39 5.60
C GLY A 124 6.18 14.42 6.35
N ALA A 125 5.21 15.21 5.92
CA ALA A 125 3.90 15.28 6.57
C ALA A 125 3.22 13.90 6.59
N GLY A 126 2.67 13.50 7.75
CA GLY A 126 1.96 12.25 7.96
C GLY A 126 2.81 10.97 7.98
N ILE A 127 4.12 11.05 7.69
CA ILE A 127 5.01 9.88 7.66
C ILE A 127 5.14 9.23 9.04
N ASP A 128 5.18 10.02 10.11
CA ASP A 128 5.29 9.49 11.48
C ASP A 128 4.04 8.65 11.86
N GLN A 129 2.86 9.06 11.41
CA GLN A 129 1.62 8.30 11.60
C GLN A 129 1.70 6.95 10.89
N TRP A 130 2.15 6.95 9.64
CA TRP A 130 2.36 5.74 8.85
C TRP A 130 3.37 4.78 9.50
N VAL A 131 4.52 5.30 9.92
CA VAL A 131 5.55 4.51 10.62
C VAL A 131 5.02 3.96 11.95
N GLY A 132 4.24 4.76 12.70
CA GLY A 132 3.59 4.34 13.94
C GLY A 132 2.62 3.17 13.72
N TRP A 133 1.83 3.24 12.64
CA TRP A 133 0.93 2.16 12.25
C TRP A 133 1.70 0.87 11.92
N LEU A 134 2.76 0.94 11.10
CA LEU A 134 3.59 -0.22 10.77
C LEU A 134 4.18 -0.89 12.02
N LYS A 135 4.73 -0.10 12.95
CA LYS A 135 5.29 -0.62 14.21
C LYS A 135 4.24 -1.36 15.02
N LYS A 136 3.04 -0.79 15.15
CA LYS A 136 1.92 -1.41 15.87
C LYS A 136 1.52 -2.74 15.24
N GLU A 137 1.44 -2.83 13.90
CA GLU A 137 1.09 -4.06 13.20
C GLU A 137 2.17 -5.15 13.41
N VAL A 138 3.45 -4.79 13.33
CA VAL A 138 4.57 -5.71 13.58
C VAL A 138 4.53 -6.23 15.03
N GLU A 139 4.33 -5.35 16.01
CA GLU A 139 4.23 -5.74 17.43
C GLU A 139 3.01 -6.62 17.68
N GLY A 140 1.86 -6.26 17.10
CA GLY A 140 0.63 -7.05 17.20
C GLY A 140 0.81 -8.47 16.65
N PHE A 141 1.50 -8.61 15.50
CA PHE A 141 1.76 -9.90 14.89
C PHE A 141 2.72 -10.78 15.73
N LYS A 142 3.75 -10.17 16.34
CA LYS A 142 4.68 -10.89 17.22
C LYS A 142 3.99 -11.47 18.47
N ASN A 143 2.99 -10.79 18.99
CA ASN A 143 2.22 -11.22 20.16
C ASN A 143 1.22 -12.35 19.85
N LEU A 144 0.97 -12.69 18.58
CA LEU A 144 0.12 -13.80 18.16
C LEU A 144 0.89 -15.14 18.03
N LYS A 145 2.21 -15.12 18.11
CA LYS A 145 3.09 -16.31 18.10
C LYS A 145 3.42 -16.75 19.51
#